data_bcaead6356af8e79b023404b3a6769b4
#
_entry.id   bcaead6356af8e79b023404b3a6769b4
#
_cell.length_a   1.000
_cell.length_b   1.000
_cell.length_c   1.000
_cell.angle_alpha   90.00
_cell.angle_beta   90.00
_cell.angle_gamma   90.00
#
_symmetry.space_group_name_H-M   'P 1'
#
loop_
_entity.id
_entity.type
_entity.pdbx_description
1 polymer ?
#
loop_
_entity_poly.entity_id
_entity_poly.type
_entity_poly.pdbx_seq_one_letter_code
_entity_poly.pdbx_strand_id
1 'polypeptide(L)'
;DALSTIYGLMQKKKNKVKRIISASAIGIYPNHKSKVYYENSNEISETFLGNVVYEWEKKAKIFRDIKIDLSIIRIGLVLSEKGGMFEKLLQLNNLGISSIIDGGNQCQSWIHIDDLVNIFLFTSLNNINGLVNGVAPNPVSFKELQNNISSNYKKPFLSLNFPKSFLTIPLSFFGLSDFYDDMIGSNKRVSSKKIQDLGYKFIYPSLDKLK
;
A
#
# COMPACT_ATOMS: atom_id res chain seq x y z
N ASP A 1 -9.59 -19.67 -7.43
CA ASP A 1 -9.19 -18.63 -6.47
C ASP A 1 -8.35 -19.26 -5.35
N ALA A 2 -7.13 -18.74 -5.14
CA ALA A 2 -6.13 -19.32 -4.23
C ALA A 2 -6.66 -19.45 -2.77
N LEU A 3 -7.38 -18.45 -2.25
CA LEU A 3 -7.91 -18.49 -0.89
C LEU A 3 -8.96 -19.58 -0.73
N SER A 4 -9.86 -19.76 -1.70
CA SER A 4 -10.88 -20.82 -1.65
C SER A 4 -10.24 -22.22 -1.76
N THR A 5 -9.16 -22.34 -2.53
CA THR A 5 -8.42 -23.61 -2.64
C THR A 5 -7.74 -23.96 -1.30
N ILE A 6 -7.04 -22.99 -0.69
CA ILE A 6 -6.40 -23.17 0.62
C ILE A 6 -7.44 -23.52 1.68
N TYR A 7 -8.56 -22.81 1.72
CA TYR A 7 -9.66 -23.08 2.65
C TYR A 7 -10.20 -24.50 2.49
N GLY A 8 -10.49 -24.95 1.26
CA GLY A 8 -10.97 -26.30 1.01
C GLY A 8 -9.96 -27.40 1.40
N LEU A 9 -8.65 -27.16 1.21
CA LEU A 9 -7.61 -28.07 1.67
C LEU A 9 -7.54 -28.14 3.20
N MET A 10 -7.71 -27.00 3.87
CA MET A 10 -7.68 -26.92 5.33
C MET A 10 -8.90 -27.58 6.00
N GLN A 11 -10.04 -27.59 5.36
CA GLN A 11 -11.21 -28.32 5.82
C GLN A 11 -11.06 -29.84 5.68
N LYS A 12 -10.42 -30.31 4.58
CA LYS A 12 -10.33 -31.74 4.26
C LYS A 12 -9.26 -32.49 5.02
N LYS A 13 -8.23 -31.80 5.53
CA LYS A 13 -7.08 -32.44 6.19
C LYS A 13 -6.88 -31.86 7.60
N LYS A 14 -6.55 -32.74 8.57
CA LYS A 14 -6.02 -32.25 9.84
C LYS A 14 -4.76 -31.43 9.56
N ASN A 15 -4.81 -30.15 9.88
CA ASN A 15 -3.70 -29.24 9.70
C ASN A 15 -3.31 -28.62 11.06
N LYS A 16 -2.10 -28.06 11.13
CA LYS A 16 -1.57 -27.41 12.34
C LYS A 16 -1.57 -25.88 12.21
N VAL A 17 -2.19 -25.35 11.16
CA VAL A 17 -2.25 -23.90 10.92
C VAL A 17 -3.16 -23.26 11.96
N LYS A 18 -2.63 -22.33 12.72
CA LYS A 18 -3.36 -21.59 13.74
C LYS A 18 -3.75 -20.19 13.24
N ARG A 19 -3.02 -19.66 12.28
CA ARG A 19 -3.17 -18.29 11.80
C ARG A 19 -2.91 -18.16 10.31
N ILE A 20 -3.64 -17.24 9.70
CA ILE A 20 -3.40 -16.73 8.34
C ILE A 20 -3.18 -15.23 8.44
N ILE A 21 -2.16 -14.73 7.75
CA ILE A 21 -1.92 -13.31 7.54
C ILE A 21 -2.07 -13.04 6.05
N SER A 22 -3.11 -12.31 5.69
CA SER A 22 -3.41 -11.97 4.31
C SER A 22 -2.90 -10.58 3.98
N ALA A 23 -2.21 -10.44 2.84
CA ALA A 23 -1.95 -9.14 2.26
C ALA A 23 -3.27 -8.56 1.71
N SER A 24 -3.43 -7.26 1.87
CA SER A 24 -4.48 -6.42 1.32
C SER A 24 -3.87 -5.07 0.93
N ALA A 25 -4.66 -4.09 0.55
CA ALA A 25 -4.15 -2.79 0.14
C ALA A 25 -4.97 -1.62 0.71
N ILE A 26 -4.32 -0.48 0.90
CA ILE A 26 -5.02 0.77 1.27
C ILE A 26 -5.93 1.29 0.15
N GLY A 27 -5.92 0.66 -1.02
CA GLY A 27 -6.85 0.91 -2.13
C GLY A 27 -8.31 0.80 -1.73
N ILE A 28 -8.62 0.05 -0.67
CA ILE A 28 -9.98 -0.05 -0.10
C ILE A 28 -10.52 1.30 0.41
N TYR A 29 -9.65 2.21 0.85
CA TYR A 29 -10.06 3.51 1.35
C TYR A 29 -10.39 4.48 0.21
N PRO A 30 -11.47 5.27 0.34
CA PRO A 30 -11.80 6.30 -0.65
C PRO A 30 -10.72 7.39 -0.79
N ASN A 31 -10.71 8.04 -1.95
CA ASN A 31 -9.90 9.24 -2.16
C ASN A 31 -10.48 10.41 -1.35
N HIS A 32 -9.68 11.01 -0.47
CA HIS A 32 -10.10 12.19 0.28
C HIS A 32 -8.91 13.07 0.65
N LYS A 33 -9.01 14.38 0.37
CA LYS A 33 -7.89 15.34 0.52
C LYS A 33 -7.35 15.47 1.95
N SER A 34 -8.21 15.40 2.96
CA SER A 34 -7.83 15.70 4.35
C SER A 34 -8.17 14.61 5.37
N LYS A 35 -9.05 13.67 5.02
CA LYS A 35 -9.48 12.60 5.94
C LYS A 35 -8.35 11.63 6.21
N VAL A 36 -8.22 11.22 7.48
CA VAL A 36 -7.32 10.15 7.92
C VAL A 36 -8.14 8.88 8.09
N TYR A 37 -7.70 7.79 7.47
CA TYR A 37 -8.33 6.49 7.57
C TYR A 37 -7.63 5.61 8.60
N TYR A 38 -8.43 4.90 9.38
CA TYR A 38 -8.04 3.94 10.39
C TYR A 38 -8.60 2.56 10.01
N GLU A 39 -8.16 1.51 10.70
CA GLU A 39 -8.61 0.14 10.45
C GLU A 39 -10.13 -0.05 10.67
N ASN A 40 -10.73 0.76 11.53
CA ASN A 40 -12.17 0.78 11.82
C ASN A 40 -12.97 1.74 10.92
N SER A 41 -12.36 2.37 9.92
CA SER A 41 -13.08 3.17 8.93
C SER A 41 -13.96 2.26 8.08
N ASN A 42 -15.26 2.54 8.04
CA ASN A 42 -16.25 1.71 7.35
C ASN A 42 -16.47 2.09 5.89
N GLU A 43 -15.89 3.22 5.45
CA GLU A 43 -16.03 3.69 4.09
C GLU A 43 -15.16 2.82 3.16
N ILE A 44 -15.74 2.42 2.05
CA ILE A 44 -15.10 1.60 1.03
C ILE A 44 -15.07 2.40 -0.27
N SER A 45 -13.95 2.38 -0.95
CA SER A 45 -13.79 2.99 -2.27
C SER A 45 -14.65 2.26 -3.30
N GLU A 46 -15.43 3.01 -4.08
CA GLU A 46 -16.27 2.48 -5.16
C GLU A 46 -15.49 2.28 -6.47
N THR A 47 -14.18 2.55 -6.46
CA THR A 47 -13.31 2.34 -7.62
C THR A 47 -13.12 0.86 -7.91
N PHE A 48 -12.61 0.55 -9.11
CA PHE A 48 -12.30 -0.84 -9.49
C PHE A 48 -11.36 -1.52 -8.47
N LEU A 49 -10.25 -0.86 -8.11
CA LEU A 49 -9.30 -1.43 -7.14
C LEU A 49 -9.90 -1.52 -5.74
N GLY A 50 -10.69 -0.54 -5.31
CA GLY A 50 -11.40 -0.59 -4.03
C GLY A 50 -12.30 -1.81 -3.93
N ASN A 51 -13.07 -2.09 -4.97
CA ASN A 51 -13.95 -3.26 -5.06
C ASN A 51 -13.15 -4.58 -5.07
N VAL A 52 -12.04 -4.64 -5.82
CA VAL A 52 -11.16 -5.83 -5.84
C VAL A 52 -10.62 -6.11 -4.44
N VAL A 53 -10.11 -5.10 -3.74
CA VAL A 53 -9.57 -5.24 -2.39
C VAL A 53 -10.66 -5.65 -1.40
N TYR A 54 -11.85 -5.07 -1.51
CA TYR A 54 -12.99 -5.45 -0.68
C TYR A 54 -13.35 -6.92 -0.83
N GLU A 55 -13.44 -7.42 -2.06
CA GLU A 55 -13.73 -8.83 -2.32
C GLU A 55 -12.59 -9.76 -1.83
N TRP A 56 -11.33 -9.33 -1.90
CA TRP A 56 -10.23 -10.08 -1.30
C TRP A 56 -10.36 -10.22 0.21
N GLU A 57 -10.62 -9.11 0.90
CA GLU A 57 -10.80 -9.13 2.36
C GLU A 57 -12.03 -9.94 2.78
N LYS A 58 -13.12 -9.84 2.01
CA LYS A 58 -14.33 -10.65 2.23
C LYS A 58 -14.05 -12.13 2.10
N LYS A 59 -13.31 -12.54 1.06
CA LYS A 59 -12.90 -13.93 0.87
C LYS A 59 -11.94 -14.41 1.96
N ALA A 60 -11.01 -13.58 2.41
CA ALA A 60 -10.13 -13.96 3.50
C ALA A 60 -10.88 -14.24 4.81
N LYS A 61 -12.02 -13.59 5.06
CA LYS A 61 -12.81 -13.78 6.29
C LYS A 61 -13.35 -15.20 6.46
N ILE A 62 -13.47 -16.01 5.40
CA ILE A 62 -13.93 -17.41 5.46
C ILE A 62 -13.09 -18.28 6.42
N PHE A 63 -11.80 -17.95 6.62
CA PHE A 63 -10.94 -18.71 7.54
C PHE A 63 -11.38 -18.63 9.00
N ARG A 64 -12.17 -17.61 9.37
CA ARG A 64 -12.75 -17.48 10.71
C ARG A 64 -13.79 -18.57 10.99
N ASP A 65 -14.48 -19.07 9.96
CA ASP A 65 -15.51 -20.10 10.08
C ASP A 65 -14.91 -21.44 10.52
N ILE A 66 -13.62 -21.65 10.27
CA ILE A 66 -12.86 -22.82 10.71
C ILE A 66 -11.96 -22.54 11.92
N LYS A 67 -12.25 -21.46 12.66
CA LYS A 67 -11.56 -21.06 13.90
C LYS A 67 -10.05 -20.81 13.73
N ILE A 68 -9.66 -20.30 12.57
CA ILE A 68 -8.29 -19.88 12.31
C ILE A 68 -8.20 -18.36 12.52
N ASP A 69 -7.21 -17.94 13.28
CA ASP A 69 -6.90 -16.52 13.47
C ASP A 69 -6.57 -15.87 12.13
N LEU A 70 -7.20 -14.73 11.86
CA LEU A 70 -7.01 -13.99 10.63
C LEU A 70 -6.51 -12.58 10.91
N SER A 71 -5.37 -12.26 10.31
CA SER A 71 -4.85 -10.90 10.20
C SER A 71 -4.88 -10.46 8.74
N ILE A 72 -5.26 -9.23 8.48
CA ILE A 72 -5.26 -8.64 7.13
C ILE A 72 -4.44 -7.36 7.21
N ILE A 73 -3.37 -7.29 6.41
CA ILE A 73 -2.49 -6.13 6.36
C ILE A 73 -2.81 -5.31 5.12
N ARG A 74 -3.37 -4.11 5.31
CA ARG A 74 -3.64 -3.13 4.26
C ARG A 74 -2.38 -2.36 3.95
N ILE A 75 -1.73 -2.69 2.85
CA ILE A 75 -0.39 -2.24 2.48
C ILE A 75 -0.51 -0.91 1.72
N GLY A 76 0.32 0.07 2.11
CA GLY A 76 0.50 1.33 1.42
C GLY A 76 1.42 1.23 0.20
N LEU A 77 1.86 2.38 -0.32
CA LEU A 77 2.85 2.44 -1.38
C LEU A 77 4.18 1.87 -0.87
N VAL A 78 4.59 0.72 -1.40
CA VAL A 78 5.83 0.08 -0.97
C VAL A 78 7.03 0.73 -1.64
N LEU A 79 7.97 1.20 -0.83
CA LEU A 79 9.26 1.70 -1.28
C LEU A 79 10.29 0.56 -1.25
N SER A 80 10.65 0.08 -2.43
CA SER A 80 11.66 -0.96 -2.65
C SER A 80 12.44 -0.65 -3.93
N GLU A 81 13.77 -0.70 -3.85
CA GLU A 81 14.63 -0.54 -5.02
C GLU A 81 14.57 -1.74 -5.98
N LYS A 82 14.08 -2.89 -5.49
CA LYS A 82 14.08 -4.17 -6.20
C LYS A 82 12.74 -4.49 -6.88
N GLY A 83 11.81 -3.54 -6.92
CA GLY A 83 10.52 -3.78 -7.57
C GLY A 83 9.46 -2.72 -7.31
N GLY A 84 8.38 -2.82 -8.08
CA GLY A 84 7.22 -1.96 -7.95
C GLY A 84 7.40 -0.57 -8.54
N MET A 85 6.57 0.37 -8.05
CA MET A 85 6.58 1.74 -8.57
C MET A 85 7.86 2.50 -8.21
N PHE A 86 8.38 2.29 -7.01
CA PHE A 86 9.57 3.01 -6.54
C PHE A 86 10.77 2.70 -7.43
N GLU A 87 10.99 1.44 -7.81
CA GLU A 87 12.03 1.05 -8.77
C GLU A 87 11.90 1.81 -10.10
N LYS A 88 10.67 1.93 -10.64
CA LYS A 88 10.43 2.65 -11.90
C LYS A 88 10.73 4.14 -11.77
N LEU A 89 10.39 4.74 -10.63
CA LEU A 89 10.74 6.14 -10.35
C LEU A 89 12.26 6.32 -10.26
N LEU A 90 12.98 5.38 -9.66
CA LEU A 90 14.44 5.38 -9.61
C LEU A 90 15.05 5.22 -11.00
N GLN A 91 14.54 4.34 -11.84
CA GLN A 91 15.01 4.16 -13.22
C GLN A 91 14.88 5.46 -14.02
N LEU A 92 13.72 6.15 -13.95
CA LEU A 92 13.53 7.46 -14.58
C LEU A 92 14.50 8.51 -14.02
N ASN A 93 14.67 8.55 -12.71
CA ASN A 93 15.59 9.47 -12.06
C ASN A 93 17.05 9.22 -12.48
N ASN A 94 17.46 7.96 -12.64
CA ASN A 94 18.78 7.59 -13.14
C ASN A 94 19.03 8.03 -14.59
N LEU A 95 17.96 8.10 -15.41
CA LEU A 95 18.01 8.69 -16.74
C LEU A 95 18.03 10.24 -16.71
N GLY A 96 18.02 10.84 -15.53
CA GLY A 96 18.03 12.29 -15.33
C GLY A 96 16.66 12.94 -15.43
N ILE A 97 15.57 12.17 -15.33
CA ILE A 97 14.19 12.65 -15.45
C ILE A 97 13.48 12.48 -14.10
N SER A 98 12.97 13.57 -13.54
CA SER A 98 12.00 13.53 -12.45
C SER A 98 10.60 13.80 -13.01
N SER A 99 9.66 12.93 -12.72
CA SER A 99 8.28 13.06 -13.18
C SER A 99 7.36 13.40 -12.01
N ILE A 100 6.73 14.55 -12.07
CA ILE A 100 5.67 14.99 -11.17
C ILE A 100 4.35 14.93 -11.94
N ILE A 101 3.28 14.51 -11.27
CA ILE A 101 1.98 14.37 -11.90
C ILE A 101 1.02 15.29 -11.17
N ASP A 102 0.32 16.14 -11.96
CA ASP A 102 -0.72 17.05 -11.48
C ASP A 102 -0.25 17.88 -10.26
N GLY A 103 0.99 18.41 -10.35
CA GLY A 103 1.63 19.19 -9.31
C GLY A 103 2.16 18.39 -8.11
N GLY A 104 1.89 17.07 -8.04
CA GLY A 104 2.43 16.16 -7.02
C GLY A 104 1.91 16.36 -5.60
N ASN A 105 0.76 17.03 -5.43
CA ASN A 105 0.19 17.33 -4.10
C ASN A 105 -0.60 16.15 -3.51
N GLN A 106 -0.76 15.06 -4.25
CA GLN A 106 -1.48 13.88 -3.80
C GLN A 106 -0.79 13.24 -2.60
N CYS A 107 -1.54 13.03 -1.53
CA CYS A 107 -1.04 12.42 -0.32
C CYS A 107 -0.87 10.92 -0.48
N GLN A 108 0.34 10.42 -0.27
CA GLN A 108 0.71 9.01 -0.34
C GLN A 108 1.03 8.45 1.04
N SER A 109 0.29 7.45 1.45
CA SER A 109 0.68 6.62 2.58
C SER A 109 1.57 5.50 2.08
N TRP A 110 2.81 5.52 2.49
CA TRP A 110 3.89 4.66 2.03
C TRP A 110 4.43 3.77 3.14
N ILE A 111 5.24 2.78 2.78
CA ILE A 111 5.99 1.94 3.72
C ILE A 111 7.29 1.46 3.07
N HIS A 112 8.39 1.42 3.80
CA HIS A 112 9.61 0.75 3.35
C HIS A 112 9.42 -0.77 3.36
N ILE A 113 10.03 -1.47 2.41
CA ILE A 113 9.89 -2.93 2.28
C ILE A 113 10.32 -3.67 3.56
N ASP A 114 11.38 -3.23 4.22
CA ASP A 114 11.86 -3.87 5.46
C ASP A 114 10.85 -3.71 6.60
N ASP A 115 10.24 -2.52 6.76
CA ASP A 115 9.17 -2.31 7.73
C ASP A 115 7.94 -3.16 7.40
N LEU A 116 7.60 -3.29 6.12
CA LEU A 116 6.49 -4.14 5.72
C LEU A 116 6.73 -5.60 6.10
N VAL A 117 7.89 -6.14 5.79
CA VAL A 117 8.28 -7.52 6.18
C VAL A 117 8.23 -7.68 7.69
N ASN A 118 8.79 -6.72 8.42
CA ASN A 118 8.79 -6.73 9.88
C ASN A 118 7.39 -6.62 10.48
N ILE A 119 6.45 -5.88 9.87
CA ILE A 119 5.04 -5.85 10.31
C ILE A 119 4.38 -7.22 10.14
N PHE A 120 4.64 -7.95 9.05
CA PHE A 120 4.15 -9.33 8.89
C PHE A 120 4.69 -10.23 9.99
N LEU A 121 6.00 -10.18 10.27
CA LEU A 121 6.63 -10.96 11.34
C LEU A 121 6.09 -10.57 12.71
N PHE A 122 6.01 -9.27 13.00
CA PHE A 122 5.49 -8.75 14.27
C PHE A 122 4.04 -9.17 14.51
N THR A 123 3.20 -9.07 13.47
CA THR A 123 1.81 -9.52 13.52
C THR A 123 1.70 -11.02 13.83
N SER A 124 2.59 -11.83 13.24
CA SER A 124 2.65 -13.27 13.49
C SER A 124 3.07 -13.60 14.92
N LEU A 125 4.16 -13.00 15.38
CA LEU A 125 4.78 -13.30 16.67
C LEU A 125 3.94 -12.81 17.86
N ASN A 126 3.26 -11.68 17.72
CA ASN A 126 2.47 -11.06 18.78
C ASN A 126 0.98 -11.42 18.74
N ASN A 127 0.59 -12.41 17.93
CA ASN A 127 -0.78 -12.88 17.85
C ASN A 127 -1.81 -11.78 17.55
N ILE A 128 -1.46 -10.80 16.72
CA ILE A 128 -2.33 -9.70 16.37
C ILE A 128 -3.41 -10.19 15.40
N ASN A 129 -4.67 -10.00 15.75
CA ASN A 129 -5.82 -10.39 14.94
C ASN A 129 -6.53 -9.18 14.33
N GLY A 130 -7.18 -9.39 13.17
CA GLY A 130 -7.99 -8.39 12.48
C GLY A 130 -7.19 -7.52 11.51
N LEU A 131 -7.69 -6.32 11.25
CA LEU A 131 -7.10 -5.39 10.28
C LEU A 131 -5.90 -4.66 10.87
N VAL A 132 -4.86 -4.47 10.06
CA VAL A 132 -3.66 -3.68 10.35
C VAL A 132 -3.33 -2.83 9.12
N ASN A 133 -3.11 -1.55 9.31
CA ASN A 133 -2.57 -0.69 8.25
C ASN A 133 -1.05 -0.80 8.20
N GLY A 134 -0.53 -1.37 7.11
CA GLY A 134 0.90 -1.48 6.81
C GLY A 134 1.40 -0.22 6.10
N VAL A 135 1.48 0.88 6.84
CA VAL A 135 1.96 2.19 6.34
C VAL A 135 2.89 2.84 7.35
N ALA A 136 3.85 3.63 6.87
CA ALA A 136 4.72 4.45 7.73
C ALA A 136 3.91 5.55 8.44
N PRO A 137 4.39 6.04 9.60
CA PRO A 137 3.66 7.04 10.41
C PRO A 137 3.41 8.37 9.70
N ASN A 138 4.32 8.76 8.81
CA ASN A 138 4.32 10.08 8.16
C ASN A 138 4.02 9.94 6.67
N PRO A 139 2.73 10.04 6.25
CA PRO A 139 2.39 10.11 4.84
C PRO A 139 2.95 11.40 4.22
N VAL A 140 3.29 11.35 2.94
CA VAL A 140 3.95 12.42 2.20
C VAL A 140 3.20 12.77 0.92
N SER A 141 3.47 13.92 0.33
CA SER A 141 3.03 14.21 -1.04
C SER A 141 3.89 13.45 -2.05
N PHE A 142 3.34 13.19 -3.23
CA PHE A 142 4.11 12.58 -4.32
C PHE A 142 5.32 13.45 -4.71
N LYS A 143 5.18 14.77 -4.61
CA LYS A 143 6.28 15.73 -4.83
C LYS A 143 7.40 15.57 -3.80
N GLU A 144 7.05 15.39 -2.51
CA GLU A 144 8.06 15.15 -1.46
C GLU A 144 8.79 13.83 -1.70
N LEU A 145 8.08 12.78 -2.14
CA LEU A 145 8.70 11.51 -2.51
C LEU A 145 9.69 11.68 -3.66
N GLN A 146 9.30 12.38 -4.73
CA GLN A 146 10.18 12.66 -5.87
C GLN A 146 11.39 13.52 -5.50
N ASN A 147 11.20 14.51 -4.64
CA ASN A 147 12.30 15.32 -4.14
C ASN A 147 13.29 14.50 -3.31
N ASN A 148 12.79 13.59 -2.48
CA ASN A 148 13.64 12.67 -1.70
C ASN A 148 14.46 11.77 -2.63
N ILE A 149 13.85 11.18 -3.67
CA ILE A 149 14.55 10.39 -4.68
C ILE A 149 15.65 11.23 -5.34
N SER A 150 15.32 12.44 -5.79
CA SER A 150 16.25 13.34 -6.46
C SER A 150 17.43 13.77 -5.58
N SER A 151 17.24 13.82 -4.27
CA SER A 151 18.28 14.21 -3.30
C SER A 151 19.18 13.04 -2.90
N ASN A 152 18.62 11.83 -2.79
CA ASN A 152 19.35 10.67 -2.26
C ASN A 152 20.00 9.79 -3.34
N TYR A 153 19.52 9.87 -4.59
CA TYR A 153 20.07 9.05 -5.68
C TYR A 153 20.81 9.93 -6.69
N LYS A 154 20.19 10.27 -7.80
CA LYS A 154 20.80 11.11 -8.82
C LYS A 154 19.97 12.36 -9.05
N LYS A 155 20.60 13.54 -8.98
CA LYS A 155 19.90 14.80 -9.25
C LYS A 155 19.47 14.84 -10.72
N PRO A 156 18.16 14.94 -11.01
CA PRO A 156 17.69 14.99 -12.38
C PRO A 156 18.07 16.33 -13.03
N PHE A 157 18.36 16.30 -14.33
CA PHE A 157 18.56 17.51 -15.13
C PHE A 157 17.25 18.03 -15.72
N LEU A 158 16.21 17.18 -15.79
CA LEU A 158 14.91 17.51 -16.34
C LEU A 158 13.80 17.14 -15.33
N SER A 159 13.04 18.13 -14.90
CA SER A 159 11.87 17.95 -14.06
C SER A 159 10.60 18.21 -14.86
N LEU A 160 9.80 17.19 -15.10
CA LEU A 160 8.59 17.26 -15.92
C LEU A 160 7.35 17.19 -15.00
N ASN A 161 6.45 18.13 -15.19
CA ASN A 161 5.12 18.08 -14.56
C ASN A 161 4.08 17.71 -15.62
N PHE A 162 3.60 16.49 -15.56
CA PHE A 162 2.60 15.98 -16.48
C PHE A 162 1.19 16.24 -15.94
N PRO A 163 0.29 16.89 -16.72
CA PRO A 163 -1.12 16.92 -16.35
C PRO A 163 -1.67 15.49 -16.32
N LYS A 164 -2.60 15.22 -15.43
CA LYS A 164 -3.23 13.91 -15.26
C LYS A 164 -3.72 13.33 -16.59
N SER A 165 -4.35 14.16 -17.43
CA SER A 165 -4.88 13.77 -18.74
C SER A 165 -3.84 13.18 -19.69
N PHE A 166 -2.58 13.61 -19.58
CA PHE A 166 -1.49 13.08 -20.43
C PHE A 166 -1.18 11.61 -20.18
N LEU A 167 -1.44 11.12 -18.98
CA LEU A 167 -1.23 9.73 -18.59
C LEU A 167 -2.51 8.89 -18.69
N THR A 168 -3.65 9.48 -18.35
CA THR A 168 -4.94 8.76 -18.36
C THR A 168 -5.44 8.45 -19.76
N ILE A 169 -5.19 9.33 -20.76
CA ILE A 169 -5.62 9.10 -22.14
C ILE A 169 -4.96 7.85 -22.76
N PRO A 170 -3.61 7.69 -22.76
CA PRO A 170 -3.01 6.45 -23.26
C PRO A 170 -3.42 5.23 -22.46
N LEU A 171 -3.52 5.34 -21.12
CA LEU A 171 -3.88 4.24 -20.24
C LEU A 171 -5.34 3.81 -20.39
N SER A 172 -6.25 4.72 -20.80
CA SER A 172 -7.66 4.38 -21.05
C SER A 172 -7.82 3.42 -22.24
N PHE A 173 -6.97 3.52 -23.27
CA PHE A 173 -6.95 2.56 -24.39
C PHE A 173 -6.60 1.15 -23.95
N PHE A 174 -5.89 0.98 -22.83
CA PHE A 174 -5.51 -0.30 -22.23
C PHE A 174 -6.38 -0.67 -21.02
N GLY A 175 -7.42 0.10 -20.71
CA GLY A 175 -8.26 -0.12 -19.52
C GLY A 175 -7.53 0.08 -18.17
N LEU A 176 -6.43 0.82 -18.16
CA LEU A 176 -5.56 1.01 -16.98
C LEU A 176 -5.69 2.40 -16.33
N SER A 177 -6.59 3.27 -16.82
CA SER A 177 -6.80 4.61 -16.28
C SER A 177 -7.21 4.58 -14.81
N ASP A 178 -8.16 3.73 -14.46
CA ASP A 178 -8.67 3.61 -13.09
C ASP A 178 -7.62 3.07 -12.13
N PHE A 179 -6.79 2.14 -12.60
CA PHE A 179 -5.65 1.63 -11.82
C PHE A 179 -4.66 2.74 -11.48
N TYR A 180 -4.35 3.59 -12.45
CA TYR A 180 -3.45 4.70 -12.25
C TYR A 180 -4.02 5.73 -11.27
N ASP A 181 -5.29 6.09 -11.44
CA ASP A 181 -5.98 7.05 -10.59
C ASP A 181 -6.05 6.59 -9.13
N ASP A 182 -6.27 5.31 -8.90
CA ASP A 182 -6.29 4.74 -7.56
C ASP A 182 -4.91 4.67 -6.90
N MET A 183 -3.86 4.39 -7.67
CA MET A 183 -2.51 4.20 -7.11
C MET A 183 -1.75 5.50 -6.86
N ILE A 184 -1.78 6.43 -7.81
CA ILE A 184 -0.94 7.64 -7.77
C ILE A 184 -1.78 8.91 -7.68
N GLY A 185 -2.89 8.94 -8.41
CA GLY A 185 -3.75 10.12 -8.52
C GLY A 185 -4.60 10.38 -7.28
N SER A 186 -4.70 9.43 -6.36
CA SER A 186 -5.57 9.54 -5.19
C SER A 186 -4.84 10.03 -3.95
N ASN A 187 -5.59 10.75 -3.09
CA ASN A 187 -5.14 11.13 -1.75
C ASN A 187 -5.62 10.07 -0.75
N LYS A 188 -4.68 9.35 -0.16
CA LYS A 188 -4.99 8.33 0.86
C LYS A 188 -4.08 8.54 2.06
N ARG A 189 -4.59 9.29 3.04
CA ARG A 189 -3.92 9.48 4.33
C ARG A 189 -4.39 8.39 5.28
N VAL A 190 -3.51 7.43 5.55
CA VAL A 190 -3.82 6.25 6.37
C VAL A 190 -2.96 6.26 7.63
N SER A 191 -3.55 5.92 8.76
CA SER A 191 -2.87 5.91 10.06
C SER A 191 -2.26 4.54 10.34
N SER A 192 -1.01 4.55 10.83
CA SER A 192 -0.34 3.37 11.41
C SER A 192 -0.49 3.29 12.94
N LYS A 193 -1.33 4.16 13.53
CA LYS A 193 -1.42 4.29 14.99
C LYS A 193 -1.66 2.95 15.69
N LYS A 194 -2.52 2.09 15.16
CA LYS A 194 -2.83 0.78 15.77
C LYS A 194 -1.59 -0.07 15.97
N ILE A 195 -0.76 -0.23 14.93
CA ILE A 195 0.43 -1.10 15.03
C ILE A 195 1.49 -0.49 15.94
N GLN A 196 1.58 0.87 16.00
CA GLN A 196 2.44 1.58 16.93
C GLN A 196 1.98 1.40 18.39
N ASP A 197 0.68 1.54 18.65
CA ASP A 197 0.10 1.32 19.99
C ASP A 197 0.29 -0.12 20.48
N LEU A 198 0.41 -1.08 19.55
CA LEU A 198 0.76 -2.48 19.84
C LEU A 198 2.26 -2.69 20.06
N GLY A 199 3.08 -1.64 19.96
CA GLY A 199 4.50 -1.67 20.27
C GLY A 199 5.45 -1.83 19.09
N TYR A 200 4.95 -1.81 17.83
CA TYR A 200 5.82 -1.85 16.67
C TYR A 200 6.63 -0.55 16.54
N LYS A 201 7.94 -0.68 16.32
CA LYS A 201 8.84 0.46 16.10
C LYS A 201 9.34 0.44 14.66
N PHE A 202 9.00 1.49 13.91
CA PHE A 202 9.42 1.62 12.52
C PHE A 202 10.93 1.88 12.41
N ILE A 203 11.57 1.23 11.44
CA ILE A 203 12.95 1.51 11.03
C ILE A 203 12.98 2.79 10.20
N TYR A 204 11.99 2.93 9.30
CA TYR A 204 11.83 4.07 8.40
C TYR A 204 10.51 4.82 8.67
N PRO A 205 10.44 5.60 9.77
CA PRO A 205 9.21 6.31 10.11
C PRO A 205 8.93 7.52 9.20
N SER A 206 9.93 8.01 8.48
CA SER A 206 9.88 9.19 7.61
C SER A 206 10.87 9.07 6.45
N LEU A 207 10.67 9.83 5.37
CA LEU A 207 11.50 9.74 4.15
C LEU A 207 12.96 10.11 4.37
N ASP A 208 13.28 10.98 5.32
CA ASP A 208 14.65 11.38 5.68
C ASP A 208 15.51 10.23 6.21
N LYS A 209 14.89 9.12 6.62
CA LYS A 209 15.57 7.89 7.02
C LYS A 209 15.92 6.97 5.86
N LEU A 210 15.37 7.21 4.67
CA LEU A 210 15.75 6.50 3.45
C LEU A 210 17.12 7.05 3.00
N LYS A 211 18.13 6.21 2.98
CA LYS A 211 19.48 6.51 2.47
C LYS A 211 19.85 5.49 1.42
#